data_377c656bdf27b26628b907aadf63a6e4
#
_entry.id   377c656bdf27b26628b907aadf63a6e4
#
_cell.length_a   1.000
_cell.length_b   1.000
_cell.length_c   1.000
_cell.angle_alpha   90.00
_cell.angle_beta   90.00
_cell.angle_gamma   90.00
#
_symmetry.space_group_name_H-M   'P 1'
#
loop_
_entity.id
_entity.type
_entity.pdbx_description
1 polymer ?
#
loop_
_entity_poly.entity_id
_entity_poly.type
_entity_poly.pdbx_seq_one_letter_code
_entity_poly.pdbx_strand_id
1 'polypeptide(L)'
;MQRHLDEIDLGSDDISERLIRLQCGHIFTVETLDGQCKMPDYYESDAMGVFTATKAPPVNFQTPPSCPTCRGPITALRYGRVTKRANLDILEQNVASTMSSALENVGPEIEQFSARLDTAKTEAKAIAFSPPEEAADDFDTLSANRKTRFGLESEPLSHDELTQASMTEIHGFHRDEGRAWNKIIRDLLKLYKKVVSIARTRGPHVHAYGAALATLYRLELSAIAKDPERATDAPEPIAMEEVNKKIGQPPHKADTRFQVEAFFLSLEVRYTLAEIAQSRIEGLNVSSSSRDEIVLRHERLWRSFVSFIYESCIRDTEKALKIAEKSSASRLAAHAGVNILRGKLELFRFEILAERTHLARQGALNDERRAELSAKTEQEANSASDKMIMLQRTYIHSRPASDTDTAQLRSEQEWFATNCREKGDKFAKEYEALATHLRTERGYEPLSLQEKQDIVKAFNYRKFFPVLIRKEYR
;
A
#
# COMPACT_ATOMS: atom_id res chain seq x y z
N MET A 1 -17.44 45.36 -10.25
CA MET A 1 -18.15 46.66 -10.25
C MET A 1 -19.46 46.43 -9.56
N GLN A 2 -19.93 47.36 -8.72
CA GLN A 2 -21.29 47.37 -8.20
C GLN A 2 -22.14 48.16 -9.19
N ARG A 3 -23.11 47.51 -9.81
CA ARG A 3 -24.11 48.17 -10.63
C ARG A 3 -25.34 48.53 -9.77
N HIS A 4 -25.92 49.66 -10.01
CA HIS A 4 -27.22 50.05 -9.40
C HIS A 4 -28.35 49.31 -10.09
N LEU A 5 -29.47 49.10 -9.40
CA LEU A 5 -30.64 48.34 -9.90
C LEU A 5 -31.29 48.99 -11.13
N ASP A 6 -31.13 50.29 -11.25
CA ASP A 6 -31.60 51.12 -12.37
C ASP A 6 -30.72 51.01 -13.63
N GLU A 7 -29.49 50.46 -13.47
CA GLU A 7 -28.56 50.19 -14.59
C GLU A 7 -28.76 48.78 -15.19
N ILE A 8 -29.68 47.99 -14.63
CA ILE A 8 -29.95 46.60 -15.03
C ILE A 8 -31.24 46.55 -15.79
N ASP A 9 -31.22 46.11 -17.05
CA ASP A 9 -32.41 45.89 -17.83
C ASP A 9 -33.06 44.56 -17.41
N LEU A 10 -34.07 44.67 -16.49
CA LEU A 10 -34.82 43.53 -15.99
C LEU A 10 -35.71 42.89 -17.06
N GLY A 11 -35.94 43.58 -18.21
CA GLY A 11 -36.70 43.07 -19.36
C GLY A 11 -35.82 42.42 -20.43
N SER A 12 -34.50 42.45 -20.27
CA SER A 12 -33.55 41.85 -21.20
C SER A 12 -33.69 40.33 -21.26
N ASP A 13 -33.64 39.77 -22.47
CA ASP A 13 -33.53 38.32 -22.69
C ASP A 13 -32.13 37.79 -22.41
N ASP A 14 -31.16 38.67 -22.14
CA ASP A 14 -29.78 38.29 -21.78
C ASP A 14 -29.74 37.65 -20.40
N ILE A 15 -29.32 36.39 -20.37
CA ILE A 15 -29.17 35.61 -19.13
C ILE A 15 -28.20 36.27 -18.16
N SER A 16 -27.20 36.99 -18.65
CA SER A 16 -26.16 37.64 -17.85
C SER A 16 -26.72 38.74 -16.93
N GLU A 17 -27.79 39.40 -17.34
CA GLU A 17 -28.44 40.46 -16.59
C GLU A 17 -29.50 39.96 -15.59
N ARG A 18 -29.90 38.69 -15.67
CA ARG A 18 -30.86 38.12 -14.72
C ARG A 18 -30.34 38.13 -13.30
N LEU A 19 -31.23 38.39 -12.36
CA LEU A 19 -30.92 38.44 -10.93
C LEU A 19 -31.07 37.09 -10.26
N ILE A 20 -30.07 36.72 -9.45
CA ILE A 20 -30.10 35.55 -8.57
C ILE A 20 -30.04 36.02 -7.13
N ARG A 21 -31.07 35.65 -6.34
CA ARG A 21 -31.08 35.81 -4.89
C ARG A 21 -30.44 34.59 -4.26
N LEU A 22 -29.34 34.82 -3.55
CA LEU A 22 -28.67 33.77 -2.79
C LEU A 22 -29.45 33.43 -1.51
N GLN A 23 -29.14 32.27 -0.91
CA GLN A 23 -29.73 31.81 0.36
C GLN A 23 -29.50 32.79 1.50
N CYS A 24 -28.38 33.51 1.51
CA CYS A 24 -28.07 34.58 2.46
C CYS A 24 -28.84 35.88 2.24
N GLY A 25 -29.74 35.94 1.25
CA GLY A 25 -30.57 37.10 0.93
C GLY A 25 -29.94 38.13 -0.02
N HIS A 26 -28.66 38.10 -0.28
CA HIS A 26 -27.98 38.99 -1.23
C HIS A 26 -28.35 38.65 -2.68
N ILE A 27 -28.45 39.68 -3.48
CA ILE A 27 -28.88 39.58 -4.88
C ILE A 27 -27.73 40.04 -5.77
N PHE A 28 -27.46 39.28 -6.83
CA PHE A 28 -26.43 39.57 -7.82
C PHE A 28 -26.92 39.25 -9.21
N THR A 29 -26.32 39.87 -10.22
CA THR A 29 -26.50 39.43 -11.61
C THR A 29 -25.87 38.08 -11.85
N VAL A 30 -26.36 37.33 -12.84
CA VAL A 30 -25.74 36.06 -13.28
C VAL A 30 -24.28 36.29 -13.68
N GLU A 31 -23.97 37.37 -14.44
CA GLU A 31 -22.64 37.73 -14.84
C GLU A 31 -21.68 37.83 -13.65
N THR A 32 -22.08 38.54 -12.58
CA THR A 32 -21.29 38.71 -11.37
C THR A 32 -20.98 37.38 -10.70
N LEU A 33 -22.00 36.51 -10.57
CA LEU A 33 -21.83 35.19 -9.93
C LEU A 33 -21.10 34.21 -10.84
N ASP A 34 -21.28 34.25 -12.15
CA ASP A 34 -20.52 33.43 -13.11
C ASP A 34 -19.04 33.78 -13.05
N GLY A 35 -18.69 35.06 -12.97
CA GLY A 35 -17.31 35.51 -12.75
C GLY A 35 -16.74 35.03 -11.38
N GLN A 36 -17.53 35.19 -10.30
CA GLN A 36 -17.13 34.76 -8.95
C GLN A 36 -16.91 33.21 -8.88
N CYS A 37 -17.75 32.46 -9.57
CA CYS A 37 -17.67 31.01 -9.64
C CYS A 37 -16.73 30.48 -10.73
N LYS A 38 -16.07 31.35 -11.48
CA LYS A 38 -15.17 31.02 -12.60
C LYS A 38 -15.82 30.03 -13.59
N MET A 39 -17.06 30.28 -13.95
CA MET A 39 -17.85 29.38 -14.83
C MET A 39 -17.14 29.07 -16.16
N PRO A 40 -16.40 29.99 -16.81
CA PRO A 40 -15.62 29.69 -18.03
C PRO A 40 -14.56 28.59 -17.88
N ASP A 41 -14.11 28.29 -16.66
CA ASP A 41 -13.17 27.18 -16.41
C ASP A 41 -13.87 25.81 -16.47
N TYR A 42 -15.20 25.78 -16.37
CA TYR A 42 -16.03 24.56 -16.31
C TYR A 42 -16.89 24.33 -17.56
N TYR A 43 -17.10 25.40 -18.36
CA TYR A 43 -17.98 25.35 -19.53
C TYR A 43 -17.36 26.07 -20.72
N GLU A 44 -17.69 25.58 -21.91
CA GLU A 44 -17.46 26.30 -23.16
C GLU A 44 -18.68 27.22 -23.42
N SER A 45 -18.39 28.42 -23.90
CA SER A 45 -19.40 29.38 -24.30
C SER A 45 -19.29 29.70 -25.79
N ASP A 46 -20.42 29.98 -26.40
CA ASP A 46 -20.48 30.53 -27.75
C ASP A 46 -20.15 32.05 -27.78
N ALA A 47 -20.22 32.65 -28.95
CA ALA A 47 -19.97 34.08 -29.16
C ALA A 47 -20.97 34.99 -28.41
N MET A 48 -22.12 34.44 -28.02
CA MET A 48 -23.18 35.14 -27.27
C MET A 48 -23.06 34.93 -25.76
N GLY A 49 -22.01 34.21 -25.29
CA GLY A 49 -21.79 33.91 -23.86
C GLY A 49 -22.68 32.78 -23.30
N VAL A 50 -23.40 32.07 -24.15
CA VAL A 50 -24.22 30.92 -23.73
C VAL A 50 -23.35 29.69 -23.60
N PHE A 51 -23.46 28.98 -22.47
CA PHE A 51 -22.71 27.73 -22.24
C PHE A 51 -23.25 26.60 -23.11
N THR A 52 -22.42 26.09 -24.02
CA THR A 52 -22.78 25.08 -25.03
C THR A 52 -22.25 23.68 -24.69
N ALA A 53 -21.08 23.60 -24.01
CA ALA A 53 -20.47 22.33 -23.67
C ALA A 53 -19.80 22.38 -22.29
N THR A 54 -19.44 21.20 -21.76
CA THR A 54 -18.74 21.09 -20.49
C THR A 54 -17.25 20.87 -20.72
N LYS A 55 -16.38 21.61 -20.02
CA LYS A 55 -14.94 21.39 -19.96
C LYS A 55 -14.57 20.41 -18.87
N ALA A 56 -13.36 19.82 -18.98
CA ALA A 56 -12.75 19.14 -17.85
C ALA A 56 -12.59 20.12 -16.67
N PRO A 57 -12.93 19.72 -15.42
CA PRO A 57 -12.77 20.61 -14.27
C PRO A 57 -11.31 21.00 -14.08
N PRO A 58 -11.01 22.18 -13.50
CA PRO A 58 -9.65 22.58 -13.16
C PRO A 58 -8.94 21.52 -12.31
N VAL A 59 -7.65 21.30 -12.58
CA VAL A 59 -6.84 20.29 -11.87
C VAL A 59 -6.44 20.79 -10.47
N ASN A 60 -6.28 22.10 -10.29
CA ASN A 60 -5.88 22.70 -9.02
C ASN A 60 -7.00 22.67 -7.99
N PHE A 61 -6.62 22.65 -6.70
CA PHE A 61 -7.53 22.73 -5.58
C PHE A 61 -8.51 23.91 -5.72
N GLN A 62 -9.78 23.62 -5.59
CA GLN A 62 -10.84 24.61 -5.71
C GLN A 62 -11.47 24.87 -4.34
N THR A 63 -11.61 26.16 -3.99
CA THR A 63 -12.40 26.55 -2.81
C THR A 63 -13.87 26.69 -3.19
N PRO A 64 -14.83 26.33 -2.31
CA PRO A 64 -16.24 26.54 -2.58
C PRO A 64 -16.54 28.02 -2.84
N PRO A 65 -17.30 28.33 -3.90
CA PRO A 65 -17.67 29.71 -4.19
C PRO A 65 -18.51 30.27 -3.06
N SER A 66 -18.23 31.51 -2.68
CA SER A 66 -18.89 32.19 -1.59
C SER A 66 -19.46 33.53 -2.01
N CYS A 67 -20.52 33.96 -1.32
CA CYS A 67 -21.16 35.26 -1.55
C CYS A 67 -20.14 36.41 -1.42
N PRO A 68 -20.01 37.30 -2.40
CA PRO A 68 -19.06 38.42 -2.35
C PRO A 68 -19.27 39.35 -1.13
N THR A 69 -20.49 39.47 -0.64
CA THR A 69 -20.84 40.39 0.45
C THR A 69 -20.64 39.76 1.84
N CYS A 70 -21.21 38.57 2.09
CA CYS A 70 -21.18 37.96 3.44
C CYS A 70 -20.39 36.67 3.54
N ARG A 71 -19.76 36.20 2.44
CA ARG A 71 -19.03 34.95 2.36
C ARG A 71 -19.86 33.68 2.66
N GLY A 72 -21.18 33.79 2.72
CA GLY A 72 -22.06 32.65 2.79
C GLY A 72 -21.96 31.75 1.54
N PRO A 73 -22.34 30.46 1.62
CA PRO A 73 -22.18 29.53 0.48
C PRO A 73 -23.10 29.90 -0.69
N ILE A 74 -22.61 29.70 -1.92
CA ILE A 74 -23.40 29.80 -3.13
C ILE A 74 -23.92 28.41 -3.47
N THR A 75 -25.22 28.17 -3.27
CA THR A 75 -25.90 26.88 -3.47
C THR A 75 -26.87 26.84 -4.64
N ALA A 76 -26.92 27.90 -5.45
CA ALA A 76 -27.78 27.94 -6.62
C ALA A 76 -27.44 26.84 -7.63
N LEU A 77 -28.43 26.19 -8.20
CA LEU A 77 -28.28 25.02 -9.10
C LEU A 77 -27.36 25.28 -10.28
N ARG A 78 -27.34 26.50 -10.82
CA ARG A 78 -26.43 26.92 -11.89
C ARG A 78 -24.97 26.64 -11.55
N TYR A 79 -24.57 26.81 -10.27
CA TYR A 79 -23.20 26.67 -9.78
C TYR A 79 -22.93 25.30 -9.17
N GLY A 80 -23.85 24.35 -9.31
CA GLY A 80 -23.80 23.05 -8.70
C GLY A 80 -22.55 22.25 -9.07
N ARG A 81 -22.04 22.38 -10.30
CA ARG A 81 -20.83 21.69 -10.75
C ARG A 81 -19.57 22.23 -10.06
N VAL A 82 -19.45 23.55 -9.95
CA VAL A 82 -18.34 24.23 -9.26
C VAL A 82 -18.33 23.85 -7.77
N THR A 83 -19.48 23.94 -7.12
CA THR A 83 -19.64 23.61 -5.71
C THR A 83 -19.33 22.12 -5.44
N LYS A 84 -19.79 21.21 -6.30
CA LYS A 84 -19.50 19.78 -6.18
C LYS A 84 -18.00 19.49 -6.31
N ARG A 85 -17.33 20.13 -7.28
CA ARG A 85 -15.88 19.97 -7.45
C ARG A 85 -15.12 20.45 -6.21
N ALA A 86 -15.41 21.65 -5.72
CA ALA A 86 -14.75 22.21 -4.55
C ALA A 86 -15.01 21.39 -3.27
N ASN A 87 -16.22 20.86 -3.10
CA ASN A 87 -16.53 19.98 -1.96
C ASN A 87 -15.77 18.65 -2.04
N LEU A 88 -15.58 18.09 -3.23
CA LEU A 88 -14.74 16.89 -3.41
C LEU A 88 -13.29 17.18 -3.01
N ASP A 89 -12.73 18.30 -3.43
CA ASP A 89 -11.34 18.69 -3.08
C ASP A 89 -11.17 18.83 -1.55
N ILE A 90 -12.14 19.40 -0.85
CA ILE A 90 -12.12 19.49 0.63
C ILE A 90 -12.17 18.09 1.26
N LEU A 91 -13.03 17.21 0.76
CA LEU A 91 -13.12 15.84 1.27
C LEU A 91 -11.83 15.09 1.07
N GLU A 92 -11.21 15.19 -0.10
CA GLU A 92 -9.91 14.57 -0.40
C GLU A 92 -8.82 15.12 0.52
N GLN A 93 -8.76 16.44 0.72
CA GLN A 93 -7.80 17.07 1.62
C GLN A 93 -7.98 16.61 3.08
N ASN A 94 -9.21 16.53 3.55
CA ASN A 94 -9.50 16.05 4.90
C ASN A 94 -9.06 14.60 5.12
N VAL A 95 -9.33 13.72 4.14
CA VAL A 95 -8.88 12.33 4.18
C VAL A 95 -7.36 12.26 4.17
N ALA A 96 -6.70 12.97 3.26
CA ALA A 96 -5.25 13.03 3.16
C ALA A 96 -4.60 13.54 4.47
N SER A 97 -5.14 14.60 5.06
CA SER A 97 -4.67 15.14 6.35
C SER A 97 -4.83 14.13 7.48
N THR A 98 -5.98 13.45 7.56
CA THR A 98 -6.25 12.44 8.57
C THR A 98 -5.29 11.25 8.44
N MET A 99 -5.09 10.76 7.22
CA MET A 99 -4.17 9.64 6.96
C MET A 99 -2.72 10.03 7.25
N SER A 100 -2.28 11.23 6.85
CA SER A 100 -0.93 11.75 7.13
C SER A 100 -0.67 11.82 8.63
N SER A 101 -1.58 12.41 9.39
CA SER A 101 -1.45 12.51 10.85
C SER A 101 -1.44 11.13 11.52
N ALA A 102 -2.25 10.20 11.01
CA ALA A 102 -2.27 8.83 11.53
C ALA A 102 -0.94 8.10 11.25
N LEU A 103 -0.34 8.26 10.06
CA LEU A 103 0.98 7.69 9.72
C LEU A 103 2.10 8.30 10.55
N GLU A 104 2.08 9.63 10.76
CA GLU A 104 3.04 10.33 11.61
C GLU A 104 3.04 9.82 13.05
N ASN A 105 1.88 9.43 13.56
CA ASN A 105 1.74 8.90 14.92
C ASN A 105 2.21 7.44 15.06
N VAL A 106 2.08 6.63 14.01
CA VAL A 106 2.46 5.20 14.04
C VAL A 106 3.97 4.99 13.93
N GLY A 107 4.68 5.82 13.17
CA GLY A 107 6.13 5.69 12.99
C GLY A 107 6.91 5.61 14.30
N PRO A 108 6.76 6.58 15.24
CA PRO A 108 7.42 6.55 16.55
C PRO A 108 7.03 5.34 17.40
N GLU A 109 5.79 4.83 17.30
CA GLU A 109 5.36 3.64 18.04
C GLU A 109 6.09 2.38 17.54
N ILE A 110 6.34 2.27 16.23
CA ILE A 110 7.15 1.18 15.65
C ILE A 110 8.60 1.28 16.15
N GLU A 111 9.19 2.48 16.16
CA GLU A 111 10.53 2.70 16.68
C GLU A 111 10.63 2.35 18.18
N GLN A 112 9.63 2.71 18.97
CA GLN A 112 9.57 2.37 20.39
C GLN A 112 9.45 0.86 20.62
N PHE A 113 8.69 0.15 19.78
CA PHE A 113 8.62 -1.30 19.85
C PHE A 113 9.97 -1.95 19.50
N SER A 114 10.68 -1.41 18.51
CA SER A 114 12.01 -1.88 18.12
C SER A 114 13.02 -1.85 19.28
N ALA A 115 12.90 -0.89 20.20
CA ALA A 115 13.72 -0.84 21.42
C ALA A 115 13.43 -2.01 22.39
N ARG A 116 12.27 -2.65 22.28
CA ARG A 116 11.89 -3.82 23.11
C ARG A 116 12.07 -5.15 22.38
N LEU A 117 12.55 -5.12 21.15
CA LEU A 117 12.64 -6.32 20.31
C LEU A 117 13.51 -7.40 20.92
N ASP A 118 14.66 -7.04 21.50
CA ASP A 118 15.57 -8.00 22.13
C ASP A 118 14.95 -8.67 23.35
N THR A 119 14.15 -7.92 24.12
CA THR A 119 13.36 -8.50 25.22
C THR A 119 12.33 -9.49 24.69
N ALA A 120 11.57 -9.12 23.66
CA ALA A 120 10.59 -9.99 23.04
C ALA A 120 11.20 -11.27 22.44
N LYS A 121 12.40 -11.14 21.82
CA LYS A 121 13.17 -12.29 21.32
C LYS A 121 13.61 -13.23 22.44
N THR A 122 14.07 -12.66 23.55
CA THR A 122 14.49 -13.45 24.73
C THR A 122 13.30 -14.16 25.36
N GLU A 123 12.17 -13.48 25.52
CA GLU A 123 10.94 -14.09 26.02
C GLU A 123 10.43 -15.19 25.08
N ALA A 124 10.49 -14.98 23.76
CA ALA A 124 10.09 -16.00 22.77
C ALA A 124 10.98 -17.25 22.82
N LYS A 125 12.30 -17.09 22.99
CA LYS A 125 13.23 -18.22 23.22
C LYS A 125 12.90 -19.01 24.47
N ALA A 126 12.45 -18.35 25.51
CA ALA A 126 12.16 -18.92 26.83
C ALA A 126 10.78 -19.59 26.93
N ILE A 127 9.92 -19.50 25.92
CA ILE A 127 8.61 -20.19 25.95
C ILE A 127 8.84 -21.68 26.13
N ALA A 128 8.24 -22.28 27.16
CA ALA A 128 8.31 -23.71 27.39
C ALA A 128 7.67 -24.49 26.24
N PHE A 129 8.31 -25.55 25.80
CA PHE A 129 7.71 -26.47 24.85
C PHE A 129 6.62 -27.29 25.55
N SER A 130 5.45 -27.31 24.96
CA SER A 130 4.32 -28.17 25.37
C SER A 130 3.85 -28.95 24.15
N PRO A 131 3.81 -30.29 24.23
CA PRO A 131 3.32 -31.09 23.12
C PRO A 131 1.84 -30.74 22.81
N PRO A 132 1.44 -30.77 21.54
CA PRO A 132 0.04 -30.48 21.16
C PRO A 132 -0.93 -31.47 21.85
N GLU A 133 -2.12 -30.97 22.24
CA GLU A 133 -3.14 -31.76 22.95
C GLU A 133 -3.80 -32.83 22.06
N GLU A 134 -3.81 -32.62 20.74
CA GLU A 134 -4.40 -33.51 19.75
C GLU A 134 -3.37 -33.92 18.69
N ALA A 135 -3.58 -35.09 18.08
CA ALA A 135 -2.86 -35.48 16.88
C ALA A 135 -3.17 -34.45 15.79
N ALA A 136 -2.26 -33.48 15.66
CA ALA A 136 -2.44 -32.39 14.70
C ALA A 136 -2.53 -32.99 13.29
N ASP A 137 -3.43 -32.44 12.47
CA ASP A 137 -3.52 -32.73 11.05
C ASP A 137 -2.16 -32.70 10.37
N ASP A 138 -2.03 -33.40 9.26
CA ASP A 138 -0.78 -33.41 8.51
C ASP A 138 -0.29 -31.99 8.23
N PHE A 139 1.01 -31.78 8.40
CA PHE A 139 1.67 -30.48 8.21
C PHE A 139 1.34 -29.85 6.85
N ASP A 140 1.33 -30.66 5.80
CA ASP A 140 1.04 -30.19 4.44
C ASP A 140 -0.40 -29.71 4.31
N THR A 141 -1.34 -30.40 4.95
CA THR A 141 -2.76 -29.99 5.01
C THR A 141 -2.93 -28.69 5.79
N LEU A 142 -2.25 -28.53 6.92
CA LEU A 142 -2.28 -27.29 7.71
C LEU A 142 -1.65 -26.10 6.96
N SER A 143 -0.54 -26.33 6.25
CA SER A 143 0.11 -25.33 5.42
C SER A 143 -0.77 -24.91 4.26
N ALA A 144 -1.37 -25.86 3.53
CA ALA A 144 -2.28 -25.60 2.42
C ALA A 144 -3.53 -24.85 2.90
N ASN A 145 -4.17 -25.29 3.98
CA ASN A 145 -5.33 -24.62 4.57
C ASN A 145 -5.01 -23.19 4.98
N ARG A 146 -3.81 -22.92 5.53
CA ARG A 146 -3.36 -21.57 5.87
C ARG A 146 -3.21 -20.71 4.64
N LYS A 147 -2.54 -21.21 3.59
CA LYS A 147 -2.37 -20.49 2.34
C LYS A 147 -3.71 -20.15 1.70
N THR A 148 -4.61 -21.11 1.62
CA THR A 148 -5.96 -20.91 1.07
C THR A 148 -6.77 -19.92 1.92
N ARG A 149 -6.77 -20.07 3.24
CA ARG A 149 -7.51 -19.19 4.16
C ARG A 149 -7.06 -17.73 4.07
N PHE A 150 -5.77 -17.50 3.88
CA PHE A 150 -5.23 -16.15 3.72
C PHE A 150 -5.12 -15.70 2.27
N GLY A 151 -5.59 -16.52 1.34
CA GLY A 151 -5.66 -16.19 -0.08
C GLY A 151 -4.29 -15.98 -0.73
N LEU A 152 -3.24 -16.68 -0.27
CA LEU A 152 -1.91 -16.60 -0.87
C LEU A 152 -1.84 -17.29 -2.22
N GLU A 153 -2.71 -18.27 -2.47
CA GLU A 153 -2.78 -19.02 -3.73
C GLU A 153 -3.79 -18.43 -4.73
N SER A 154 -4.72 -17.61 -4.27
CA SER A 154 -5.72 -16.96 -5.12
C SER A 154 -5.32 -15.53 -5.46
N GLU A 155 -5.63 -15.09 -6.68
CA GLU A 155 -5.56 -13.67 -6.98
C GLU A 155 -6.52 -12.90 -6.07
N PRO A 156 -6.08 -11.79 -5.45
CA PRO A 156 -6.95 -11.03 -4.57
C PRO A 156 -8.10 -10.43 -5.36
N LEU A 157 -9.31 -10.61 -4.86
CA LEU A 157 -10.54 -10.00 -5.39
C LEU A 157 -10.47 -8.47 -5.43
N SER A 158 -9.66 -7.87 -4.56
CA SER A 158 -9.39 -6.44 -4.52
C SER A 158 -7.90 -6.18 -4.38
N HIS A 159 -7.35 -5.31 -5.25
CA HIS A 159 -5.97 -4.85 -5.15
C HIS A 159 -5.75 -3.87 -4.00
N ASP A 160 -6.80 -3.43 -3.32
CA ASP A 160 -6.79 -2.35 -2.35
C ASP A 160 -6.74 -2.83 -0.89
N GLU A 161 -6.73 -4.15 -0.63
CA GLU A 161 -6.74 -4.69 0.74
C GLU A 161 -5.42 -5.32 1.11
N LEU A 162 -4.93 -4.99 2.32
CA LEU A 162 -3.84 -5.71 2.96
C LEU A 162 -4.26 -7.15 3.24
N THR A 163 -3.35 -8.10 3.05
CA THR A 163 -3.54 -9.47 3.50
C THR A 163 -3.70 -9.47 5.01
N GLN A 164 -4.89 -9.82 5.49
CA GLN A 164 -5.13 -10.03 6.92
C GLN A 164 -4.58 -11.39 7.31
N ALA A 165 -3.28 -11.45 7.55
CA ALA A 165 -2.74 -12.58 8.27
C ALA A 165 -3.27 -12.51 9.70
N SER A 166 -3.99 -13.53 10.16
CA SER A 166 -4.21 -13.70 11.58
C SER A 166 -2.89 -14.09 12.22
N MET A 167 -2.15 -13.07 12.65
CA MET A 167 -0.84 -13.23 13.28
C MET A 167 -0.93 -13.95 14.63
N THR A 168 -2.14 -14.23 15.11
CA THR A 168 -2.42 -14.89 16.39
C THR A 168 -2.88 -16.34 16.25
N GLU A 169 -3.39 -16.74 15.09
CA GLU A 169 -3.90 -18.09 14.87
C GLU A 169 -2.79 -18.98 14.32
N ILE A 170 -1.99 -19.48 15.21
CA ILE A 170 -1.05 -20.56 14.91
C ILE A 170 -1.77 -21.87 15.26
N HIS A 171 -2.31 -22.55 14.25
CA HIS A 171 -2.95 -23.83 14.44
C HIS A 171 -1.93 -24.92 14.80
N GLY A 172 -2.32 -25.86 15.62
CA GLY A 172 -1.50 -27.02 16.00
C GLY A 172 -0.53 -26.76 17.18
N PHE A 173 -0.66 -25.63 17.86
CA PHE A 173 0.12 -25.36 19.08
C PHE A 173 -0.71 -25.58 20.34
N HIS A 174 -0.03 -25.99 21.41
CA HIS A 174 -0.63 -26.07 22.73
C HIS A 174 -1.18 -24.72 23.17
N ARG A 175 -2.31 -24.72 23.89
CA ARG A 175 -3.00 -23.50 24.33
C ARG A 175 -2.11 -22.56 25.14
N ASP A 176 -1.26 -23.12 26.00
CA ASP A 176 -0.39 -22.31 26.86
C ASP A 176 0.74 -21.64 26.08
N GLU A 177 1.30 -22.31 25.08
CA GLU A 177 2.27 -21.71 24.16
C GLU A 177 1.61 -20.57 23.36
N GLY A 178 0.41 -20.79 22.84
CA GLY A 178 -0.34 -19.76 22.13
C GLY A 178 -0.64 -18.53 23.01
N ARG A 179 -0.94 -18.74 24.30
CA ARG A 179 -1.14 -17.65 25.26
C ARG A 179 0.17 -16.88 25.52
N ALA A 180 1.28 -17.58 25.75
CA ALA A 180 2.59 -16.97 25.96
C ALA A 180 3.00 -16.15 24.74
N TRP A 181 2.88 -16.71 23.54
CA TRP A 181 3.11 -16.03 22.28
C TRP A 181 2.28 -14.77 22.12
N ASN A 182 0.97 -14.86 22.28
CA ASN A 182 0.05 -13.73 22.16
C ASN A 182 0.36 -12.60 23.17
N LYS A 183 0.86 -12.93 24.34
CA LYS A 183 1.30 -11.94 25.32
C LYS A 183 2.50 -11.13 24.80
N ILE A 184 3.50 -11.81 24.21
CA ILE A 184 4.72 -11.19 23.68
C ILE A 184 4.38 -10.26 22.51
N ILE A 185 3.56 -10.70 21.57
CA ILE A 185 3.28 -9.97 20.32
C ILE A 185 2.10 -8.99 20.42
N ARG A 186 1.43 -8.91 21.58
CA ARG A 186 0.18 -8.13 21.76
C ARG A 186 0.29 -6.67 21.31
N ASP A 187 1.38 -5.99 21.66
CA ASP A 187 1.54 -4.57 21.30
C ASP A 187 1.90 -4.42 19.82
N LEU A 188 2.66 -5.35 19.26
CA LEU A 188 2.93 -5.42 17.82
C LEU A 188 1.63 -5.63 17.01
N LEU A 189 0.71 -6.45 17.51
CA LEU A 189 -0.60 -6.65 16.87
C LEU A 189 -1.48 -5.40 16.91
N LYS A 190 -1.41 -4.61 17.99
CA LYS A 190 -2.12 -3.32 18.06
C LYS A 190 -1.60 -2.36 16.99
N LEU A 191 -0.27 -2.29 16.83
CA LEU A 191 0.37 -1.48 15.79
C LEU A 191 -0.07 -1.94 14.40
N TYR A 192 -0.03 -3.24 14.15
CA TYR A 192 -0.49 -3.80 12.89
C TYR A 192 -1.94 -3.42 12.57
N LYS A 193 -2.85 -3.55 13.54
CA LYS A 193 -4.26 -3.15 13.38
C LYS A 193 -4.42 -1.67 13.06
N LYS A 194 -3.63 -0.79 13.71
CA LYS A 194 -3.62 0.66 13.40
C LYS A 194 -3.19 0.90 11.96
N VAL A 195 -2.08 0.29 11.51
CA VAL A 195 -1.58 0.42 10.14
C VAL A 195 -2.59 -0.09 9.12
N VAL A 196 -3.19 -1.26 9.36
CA VAL A 196 -4.24 -1.81 8.50
C VAL A 196 -5.46 -0.89 8.42
N SER A 197 -5.85 -0.27 9.54
CA SER A 197 -6.94 0.71 9.56
C SER A 197 -6.63 1.91 8.67
N ILE A 198 -5.40 2.44 8.71
CA ILE A 198 -4.97 3.55 7.84
C ILE A 198 -5.01 3.10 6.37
N ALA A 199 -4.45 1.93 6.04
CA ALA A 199 -4.43 1.40 4.69
C ALA A 199 -5.84 1.19 4.09
N ARG A 200 -6.86 1.01 4.93
CA ARG A 200 -8.27 0.83 4.55
C ARG A 200 -9.07 2.12 4.51
N THR A 201 -8.54 3.20 5.04
CA THR A 201 -9.24 4.50 5.02
C THR A 201 -9.41 4.96 3.57
N ARG A 202 -10.63 5.34 3.23
CA ARG A 202 -10.99 5.88 1.91
C ARG A 202 -11.90 7.09 2.09
N GLY A 203 -11.85 8.00 1.13
CA GLY A 203 -12.78 9.10 1.07
C GLY A 203 -14.23 8.63 0.86
N PRO A 204 -15.23 9.34 1.42
CA PRO A 204 -16.65 9.01 1.24
C PRO A 204 -17.06 8.91 -0.24
N HIS A 205 -16.49 9.73 -1.10
CA HIS A 205 -16.73 9.74 -2.55
C HIS A 205 -16.19 8.47 -3.22
N VAL A 206 -15.04 7.92 -2.77
CA VAL A 206 -14.48 6.66 -3.26
C VAL A 206 -15.39 5.49 -2.86
N HIS A 207 -15.89 5.49 -1.61
CA HIS A 207 -16.85 4.50 -1.15
C HIS A 207 -18.18 4.56 -1.93
N ALA A 208 -18.69 5.77 -2.16
CA ALA A 208 -19.92 5.97 -2.92
C ALA A 208 -19.78 5.48 -4.37
N TYR A 209 -18.66 5.80 -5.01
CA TYR A 209 -18.35 5.29 -6.36
C TYR A 209 -18.25 3.77 -6.39
N GLY A 210 -17.53 3.17 -5.45
CA GLY A 210 -17.41 1.72 -5.35
C GLY A 210 -18.75 1.01 -5.12
N ALA A 211 -19.61 1.57 -4.27
CA ALA A 211 -20.96 1.05 -4.03
C ALA A 211 -21.84 1.16 -5.28
N ALA A 212 -21.79 2.29 -5.99
CA ALA A 212 -22.52 2.48 -7.25
C ALA A 212 -22.03 1.50 -8.33
N LEU A 213 -20.71 1.34 -8.49
CA LEU A 213 -20.09 0.39 -9.41
C LEU A 213 -20.59 -1.04 -9.14
N ALA A 214 -20.50 -1.48 -7.88
CA ALA A 214 -20.93 -2.82 -7.50
C ALA A 214 -22.43 -3.05 -7.72
N THR A 215 -23.25 -2.05 -7.47
CA THR A 215 -24.70 -2.12 -7.68
C THR A 215 -25.04 -2.21 -9.17
N LEU A 216 -24.46 -1.32 -9.98
CA LEU A 216 -24.67 -1.33 -11.44
C LEU A 216 -24.18 -2.64 -12.07
N TYR A 217 -23.03 -3.14 -11.61
CA TYR A 217 -22.47 -4.41 -12.10
C TYR A 217 -23.41 -5.60 -11.83
N ARG A 218 -23.97 -5.70 -10.62
CA ARG A 218 -24.94 -6.74 -10.29
C ARG A 218 -26.22 -6.63 -11.11
N LEU A 219 -26.70 -5.40 -11.31
CA LEU A 219 -27.88 -5.16 -12.14
C LEU A 219 -27.64 -5.56 -13.59
N GLU A 220 -26.48 -5.23 -14.15
CA GLU A 220 -26.16 -5.56 -15.53
C GLU A 220 -25.97 -7.08 -15.72
N LEU A 221 -25.27 -7.76 -14.80
CA LEU A 221 -25.19 -9.23 -14.81
C LEU A 221 -26.58 -9.88 -14.76
N SER A 222 -27.48 -9.35 -13.92
CA SER A 222 -28.85 -9.86 -13.85
C SER A 222 -29.64 -9.56 -15.13
N ALA A 223 -29.37 -8.46 -15.80
CA ALA A 223 -29.99 -8.13 -17.08
C ALA A 223 -29.50 -9.06 -18.20
N ILE A 224 -28.20 -9.32 -18.29
CA ILE A 224 -27.62 -10.25 -19.26
C ILE A 224 -28.17 -11.67 -19.02
N ALA A 225 -28.27 -12.12 -17.79
CA ALA A 225 -28.80 -13.45 -17.47
C ALA A 225 -30.27 -13.64 -17.83
N LYS A 226 -31.04 -12.56 -17.90
CA LYS A 226 -32.47 -12.58 -18.26
C LYS A 226 -32.73 -12.43 -19.76
N ASP A 227 -31.77 -11.98 -20.49
CA ASP A 227 -31.89 -11.71 -21.94
C ASP A 227 -31.25 -12.84 -22.76
N PRO A 228 -32.05 -13.70 -23.42
CA PRO A 228 -31.53 -14.81 -24.23
C PRO A 228 -30.63 -14.38 -25.38
N GLU A 229 -30.83 -13.16 -25.94
CA GLU A 229 -30.01 -12.64 -27.04
C GLU A 229 -28.63 -12.17 -26.58
N ARG A 230 -28.49 -11.85 -25.29
CA ARG A 230 -27.23 -11.41 -24.67
C ARG A 230 -26.57 -12.51 -23.86
N ALA A 231 -27.15 -13.69 -23.81
CA ALA A 231 -26.59 -14.81 -23.07
C ALA A 231 -25.23 -15.23 -23.64
N THR A 232 -24.23 -15.33 -22.78
CA THR A 232 -22.84 -15.67 -23.13
C THR A 232 -22.20 -16.46 -22.01
N ASP A 233 -21.16 -17.25 -22.36
CA ASP A 233 -20.37 -18.01 -21.37
C ASP A 233 -19.50 -17.12 -20.46
N ALA A 234 -19.27 -15.87 -20.86
CA ALA A 234 -18.50 -14.89 -20.10
C ALA A 234 -19.24 -13.54 -19.99
N PRO A 235 -20.27 -13.44 -19.13
CA PRO A 235 -21.06 -12.20 -18.97
C PRO A 235 -20.31 -11.06 -18.26
N GLU A 236 -19.27 -11.37 -17.48
CA GLU A 236 -18.58 -10.42 -16.62
C GLU A 236 -17.88 -9.27 -17.37
N PRO A 237 -17.11 -9.51 -18.47
CA PRO A 237 -16.49 -8.45 -19.25
C PRO A 237 -17.52 -7.53 -19.88
N ILE A 238 -18.62 -8.07 -20.42
CA ILE A 238 -19.68 -7.31 -21.06
C ILE A 238 -20.39 -6.43 -20.02
N ALA A 239 -20.74 -6.99 -18.85
CA ALA A 239 -21.34 -6.24 -17.77
C ALA A 239 -20.44 -5.09 -17.31
N MET A 240 -19.14 -5.34 -17.17
CA MET A 240 -18.18 -4.31 -16.73
C MET A 240 -18.04 -3.20 -17.77
N GLU A 241 -18.01 -3.51 -19.05
CA GLU A 241 -17.97 -2.51 -20.13
C GLU A 241 -19.19 -1.60 -20.11
N GLU A 242 -20.40 -2.17 -20.00
CA GLU A 242 -21.64 -1.41 -19.92
C GLU A 242 -21.73 -0.54 -18.66
N VAL A 243 -21.26 -1.06 -17.53
CA VAL A 243 -21.19 -0.29 -16.28
C VAL A 243 -20.22 0.87 -16.40
N ASN A 244 -19.04 0.68 -16.99
CA ASN A 244 -18.08 1.76 -17.18
C ASN A 244 -18.63 2.90 -18.06
N LYS A 245 -19.47 2.58 -19.06
CA LYS A 245 -20.18 3.58 -19.87
C LYS A 245 -21.19 4.39 -19.04
N LYS A 246 -21.85 3.75 -18.06
CA LYS A 246 -22.92 4.36 -17.24
C LYS A 246 -22.40 5.14 -16.04
N ILE A 247 -21.35 4.65 -15.35
CA ILE A 247 -20.89 5.21 -14.09
C ILE A 247 -19.99 6.44 -14.27
N GLY A 248 -19.36 6.56 -15.44
CA GLY A 248 -18.39 7.62 -15.71
C GLY A 248 -17.01 7.35 -15.13
N GLN A 249 -16.17 8.37 -15.12
CA GLN A 249 -14.78 8.24 -14.67
C GLN A 249 -14.69 8.02 -13.14
N PRO A 250 -13.78 7.15 -12.69
CA PRO A 250 -13.54 6.97 -11.27
C PRO A 250 -13.03 8.27 -10.63
N PRO A 251 -13.36 8.54 -9.36
CA PRO A 251 -12.85 9.69 -8.65
C PRO A 251 -11.33 9.61 -8.52
N HIS A 252 -10.69 10.77 -8.49
CA HIS A 252 -9.25 10.85 -8.18
C HIS A 252 -9.00 10.29 -6.77
N LYS A 253 -7.99 9.44 -6.65
CA LYS A 253 -7.64 8.78 -5.38
C LYS A 253 -6.44 9.50 -4.75
N ALA A 254 -6.67 10.64 -4.11
CA ALA A 254 -5.62 11.35 -3.37
C ALA A 254 -5.06 10.55 -2.18
N ASP A 255 -5.85 9.62 -1.65
CA ASP A 255 -5.52 8.72 -0.56
C ASP A 255 -4.58 7.57 -0.95
N THR A 256 -4.42 7.28 -2.23
CA THR A 256 -3.63 6.13 -2.74
C THR A 256 -2.18 6.15 -2.26
N ARG A 257 -1.57 7.33 -2.19
CA ARG A 257 -0.21 7.49 -1.69
C ARG A 257 -0.08 7.03 -0.24
N PHE A 258 -0.95 7.52 0.62
CA PHE A 258 -0.95 7.18 2.05
C PHE A 258 -1.27 5.70 2.29
N GLN A 259 -2.08 5.12 1.42
CA GLN A 259 -2.34 3.69 1.41
C GLN A 259 -1.05 2.89 1.19
N VAL A 260 -0.25 3.23 0.15
CA VAL A 260 1.03 2.58 -0.14
C VAL A 260 2.01 2.76 1.03
N GLU A 261 2.07 3.95 1.63
CA GLU A 261 2.89 4.24 2.80
C GLU A 261 2.48 3.36 3.99
N ALA A 262 1.18 3.19 4.23
CA ALA A 262 0.69 2.27 5.26
C ALA A 262 1.07 0.81 4.97
N PHE A 263 1.05 0.36 3.69
CA PHE A 263 1.58 -0.94 3.34
C PHE A 263 3.03 -1.11 3.78
N PHE A 264 3.89 -0.12 3.50
CA PHE A 264 5.30 -0.19 3.89
C PHE A 264 5.49 -0.28 5.41
N LEU A 265 4.74 0.49 6.19
CA LEU A 265 4.76 0.36 7.66
C LEU A 265 4.31 -1.03 8.12
N SER A 266 3.33 -1.62 7.45
CA SER A 266 2.88 -2.98 7.77
C SER A 266 3.95 -4.04 7.55
N LEU A 267 4.87 -3.82 6.58
CA LEU A 267 6.01 -4.71 6.34
C LEU A 267 6.96 -4.71 7.53
N GLU A 268 7.28 -3.53 8.08
CA GLU A 268 8.18 -3.41 9.23
C GLU A 268 7.64 -4.15 10.45
N VAL A 269 6.34 -4.00 10.72
CA VAL A 269 5.67 -4.75 11.79
C VAL A 269 5.77 -6.26 11.57
N ARG A 270 5.60 -6.72 10.33
CA ARG A 270 5.66 -8.16 9.99
C ARG A 270 7.08 -8.71 9.99
N TYR A 271 8.07 -7.96 9.52
CA TYR A 271 9.47 -8.37 9.63
C TYR A 271 9.89 -8.51 11.10
N THR A 272 9.49 -7.57 11.95
CA THR A 272 9.71 -7.66 13.40
C THR A 272 9.06 -8.91 14.00
N LEU A 273 7.84 -9.23 13.59
CA LEU A 273 7.16 -10.45 14.02
C LEU A 273 7.90 -11.73 13.58
N ALA A 274 8.39 -11.75 12.34
CA ALA A 274 9.17 -12.88 11.81
C ALA A 274 10.48 -13.07 12.60
N GLU A 275 11.17 -12.01 12.99
CA GLU A 275 12.37 -12.09 13.82
C GLU A 275 12.08 -12.66 15.21
N ILE A 276 10.98 -12.26 15.84
CA ILE A 276 10.56 -12.84 17.14
C ILE A 276 10.23 -14.33 16.98
N ALA A 277 9.54 -14.71 15.91
CA ALA A 277 9.21 -16.11 15.62
C ALA A 277 10.45 -16.96 15.31
N GLN A 278 11.45 -16.41 14.62
CA GLN A 278 12.75 -17.08 14.42
C GLN A 278 13.45 -17.34 15.76
N SER A 279 13.41 -16.37 16.68
CA SER A 279 13.96 -16.57 18.02
C SER A 279 13.26 -17.69 18.78
N ARG A 280 11.96 -17.90 18.56
CA ARG A 280 11.25 -19.07 19.11
C ARG A 280 11.80 -20.39 18.53
N ILE A 281 12.05 -20.46 17.24
CA ILE A 281 12.67 -21.63 16.60
C ILE A 281 14.06 -21.93 17.19
N GLU A 282 14.86 -20.89 17.41
CA GLU A 282 16.16 -21.04 18.07
C GLU A 282 16.04 -21.61 19.49
N GLY A 283 15.04 -21.16 20.27
CA GLY A 283 14.77 -21.67 21.61
C GLY A 283 14.39 -23.15 21.62
N LEU A 284 13.62 -23.62 20.64
CA LEU A 284 13.30 -25.03 20.46
C LEU A 284 14.56 -25.89 20.19
N ASN A 285 15.48 -25.37 19.41
CA ASN A 285 16.71 -26.07 19.04
C ASN A 285 17.67 -26.29 20.22
N VAL A 286 17.68 -25.40 21.20
CA VAL A 286 18.50 -25.49 22.40
C VAL A 286 17.91 -26.45 23.43
N SER A 287 16.59 -26.52 23.52
CA SER A 287 15.90 -27.24 24.59
C SER A 287 15.77 -28.75 24.35
N SER A 288 15.98 -29.21 23.12
CA SER A 288 15.79 -30.63 22.77
C SER A 288 17.08 -31.36 22.48
N SER A 289 17.27 -32.50 23.12
CA SER A 289 18.22 -33.54 22.66
C SER A 289 17.69 -34.11 21.34
N SER A 290 17.98 -33.46 20.33
CA SER A 290 18.02 -33.57 18.86
C SER A 290 17.21 -34.62 18.09
N ARG A 291 16.39 -35.49 18.63
CA ARG A 291 15.69 -36.55 17.86
C ARG A 291 14.22 -36.79 18.19
N ASP A 292 13.59 -35.94 18.96
CA ASP A 292 12.17 -36.10 19.23
C ASP A 292 11.36 -35.60 18.01
N GLU A 293 10.67 -36.52 17.33
CA GLU A 293 9.87 -36.22 16.13
C GLU A 293 8.78 -35.18 16.38
N ILE A 294 8.25 -35.14 17.61
CA ILE A 294 7.25 -34.17 18.02
C ILE A 294 7.84 -32.76 17.99
N VAL A 295 9.07 -32.57 18.49
CA VAL A 295 9.76 -31.27 18.47
C VAL A 295 10.08 -30.84 17.05
N LEU A 296 10.53 -31.76 16.19
CA LEU A 296 10.81 -31.49 14.78
C LEU A 296 9.55 -31.07 14.02
N ARG A 297 8.42 -31.73 14.32
CA ARG A 297 7.11 -31.33 13.74
C ARG A 297 6.72 -29.94 14.21
N HIS A 298 6.90 -29.64 15.47
CA HIS A 298 6.61 -28.33 16.06
C HIS A 298 7.50 -27.22 15.47
N GLU A 299 8.79 -27.49 15.29
CA GLU A 299 9.70 -26.59 14.59
C GLU A 299 9.23 -26.30 13.15
N ARG A 300 8.77 -27.34 12.43
CA ARG A 300 8.22 -27.16 11.07
C ARG A 300 7.01 -26.25 11.04
N LEU A 301 6.11 -26.31 12.04
CA LEU A 301 4.96 -25.40 12.16
C LEU A 301 5.41 -23.94 12.33
N TRP A 302 6.39 -23.68 13.18
CA TRP A 302 6.96 -22.33 13.35
C TRP A 302 7.65 -21.85 12.08
N ARG A 303 8.39 -22.72 11.39
CA ARG A 303 9.01 -22.39 10.10
C ARG A 303 7.98 -22.02 9.05
N SER A 304 6.92 -22.80 8.91
CA SER A 304 5.79 -22.50 8.02
C SER A 304 5.14 -21.16 8.35
N PHE A 305 5.04 -20.80 9.63
CA PHE A 305 4.52 -19.50 10.04
C PHE A 305 5.42 -18.34 9.62
N VAL A 306 6.74 -18.47 9.78
CA VAL A 306 7.70 -17.45 9.35
C VAL A 306 7.71 -17.30 7.84
N SER A 307 7.74 -18.40 7.07
CA SER A 307 7.65 -18.35 5.60
C SER A 307 6.36 -17.67 5.15
N PHE A 308 5.22 -18.01 5.77
CA PHE A 308 3.94 -17.35 5.50
C PHE A 308 3.99 -15.83 5.72
N ILE A 309 4.65 -15.35 6.79
CA ILE A 309 4.79 -13.91 7.03
C ILE A 309 5.57 -13.27 5.89
N TYR A 310 6.71 -13.83 5.47
CA TYR A 310 7.52 -13.28 4.38
C TYR A 310 6.78 -13.32 3.04
N GLU A 311 6.11 -14.43 2.69
CA GLU A 311 5.29 -14.55 1.50
C GLU A 311 4.18 -13.48 1.48
N SER A 312 3.52 -13.27 2.63
CA SER A 312 2.49 -12.23 2.76
C SER A 312 3.05 -10.82 2.58
N CYS A 313 4.29 -10.56 3.05
CA CYS A 313 4.98 -9.29 2.83
C CYS A 313 5.26 -9.05 1.34
N ILE A 314 5.80 -10.06 0.65
CA ILE A 314 6.08 -9.97 -0.79
C ILE A 314 4.80 -9.68 -1.56
N ARG A 315 3.75 -10.44 -1.33
CA ARG A 315 2.46 -10.30 -1.98
C ARG A 315 1.83 -8.92 -1.76
N ASP A 316 1.83 -8.42 -0.51
CA ASP A 316 1.26 -7.10 -0.23
C ASP A 316 2.11 -5.98 -0.82
N THR A 317 3.43 -6.17 -0.94
CA THR A 317 4.30 -5.22 -1.62
C THR A 317 4.05 -5.21 -3.14
N GLU A 318 3.77 -6.36 -3.74
CA GLU A 318 3.35 -6.45 -5.15
C GLU A 318 2.01 -5.74 -5.39
N LYS A 319 1.06 -5.82 -4.44
CA LYS A 319 -0.17 -5.01 -4.48
C LYS A 319 0.14 -3.52 -4.39
N ALA A 320 1.01 -3.12 -3.45
CA ALA A 320 1.42 -1.73 -3.29
C ALA A 320 2.09 -1.19 -4.56
N LEU A 321 2.91 -2.01 -5.25
CA LEU A 321 3.50 -1.68 -6.54
C LEU A 321 2.41 -1.40 -7.58
N LYS A 322 1.46 -2.31 -7.76
CA LYS A 322 0.34 -2.13 -8.70
C LYS A 322 -0.48 -0.87 -8.41
N ILE A 323 -0.70 -0.55 -7.13
CA ILE A 323 -1.40 0.67 -6.72
C ILE A 323 -0.58 1.91 -7.07
N ALA A 324 0.72 1.91 -6.79
CA ALA A 324 1.62 3.02 -7.09
C ALA A 324 1.75 3.27 -8.60
N GLU A 325 1.83 2.22 -9.40
CA GLU A 325 1.86 2.29 -10.88
C GLU A 325 0.56 2.90 -11.43
N LYS A 326 -0.60 2.42 -10.96
CA LYS A 326 -1.92 2.95 -11.38
C LYS A 326 -2.12 4.42 -11.01
N SER A 327 -1.47 4.89 -9.96
CA SER A 327 -1.52 6.31 -9.53
C SER A 327 -0.39 7.15 -10.11
N SER A 328 0.41 6.60 -11.01
CA SER A 328 1.60 7.26 -11.59
C SER A 328 2.61 7.76 -10.54
N ALA A 329 2.63 7.13 -9.36
CA ALA A 329 3.51 7.47 -8.26
C ALA A 329 4.88 6.74 -8.41
N SER A 330 5.68 7.15 -9.40
CA SER A 330 6.91 6.45 -9.81
C SER A 330 7.91 6.20 -8.67
N ARG A 331 8.07 7.17 -7.75
CA ARG A 331 8.95 7.00 -6.58
C ARG A 331 8.44 5.94 -5.61
N LEU A 332 7.13 5.89 -5.35
CA LEU A 332 6.53 4.83 -4.52
C LEU A 332 6.61 3.47 -5.19
N ALA A 333 6.44 3.41 -6.52
CA ALA A 333 6.62 2.18 -7.29
C ALA A 333 8.08 1.66 -7.20
N ALA A 334 9.08 2.56 -7.31
CA ALA A 334 10.48 2.20 -7.14
C ALA A 334 10.75 1.67 -5.71
N HIS A 335 10.23 2.31 -4.68
CA HIS A 335 10.33 1.83 -3.31
C HIS A 335 9.66 0.45 -3.10
N ALA A 336 8.49 0.25 -3.70
CA ALA A 336 7.82 -1.07 -3.66
C ALA A 336 8.69 -2.14 -4.31
N GLY A 337 9.31 -1.85 -5.47
CA GLY A 337 10.25 -2.76 -6.12
C GLY A 337 11.42 -3.17 -5.23
N VAL A 338 12.03 -2.22 -4.53
CA VAL A 338 13.11 -2.48 -3.56
C VAL A 338 12.62 -3.34 -2.38
N ASN A 339 11.42 -3.07 -1.86
CA ASN A 339 10.85 -3.86 -0.77
C ASN A 339 10.48 -5.29 -1.19
N ILE A 340 10.10 -5.52 -2.46
CA ILE A 340 9.93 -6.87 -2.99
C ILE A 340 11.26 -7.64 -2.97
N LEU A 341 12.36 -6.99 -3.37
CA LEU A 341 13.69 -7.61 -3.31
C LEU A 341 14.08 -7.94 -1.88
N ARG A 342 13.84 -7.03 -0.94
CA ARG A 342 14.05 -7.28 0.49
C ARG A 342 13.25 -8.49 0.98
N GLY A 343 11.96 -8.54 0.67
CA GLY A 343 11.10 -9.66 1.07
C GLY A 343 11.59 -11.01 0.55
N LYS A 344 12.02 -11.03 -0.73
CA LYS A 344 12.59 -12.23 -1.37
C LYS A 344 13.91 -12.65 -0.72
N LEU A 345 14.78 -11.70 -0.40
CA LEU A 345 16.03 -11.98 0.31
C LEU A 345 15.77 -12.59 1.71
N GLU A 346 14.86 -11.98 2.48
CA GLU A 346 14.57 -12.45 3.84
C GLU A 346 13.96 -13.86 3.83
N LEU A 347 13.03 -14.14 2.90
CA LEU A 347 12.47 -15.48 2.72
C LEU A 347 13.54 -16.48 2.31
N PHE A 348 14.30 -16.17 1.26
CA PHE A 348 15.37 -17.05 0.77
C PHE A 348 16.41 -17.34 1.85
N ARG A 349 16.87 -16.31 2.56
CA ARG A 349 17.82 -16.47 3.66
C ARG A 349 17.29 -17.41 4.73
N PHE A 350 16.03 -17.22 5.11
CA PHE A 350 15.39 -18.06 6.11
C PHE A 350 15.31 -19.52 5.66
N GLU A 351 14.91 -19.77 4.42
CA GLU A 351 14.78 -21.12 3.87
C GLU A 351 16.13 -21.83 3.70
N ILE A 352 17.14 -21.14 3.12
CA ILE A 352 18.44 -21.73 2.86
C ILE A 352 19.20 -22.07 4.15
N LEU A 353 19.08 -21.24 5.20
CA LEU A 353 19.65 -21.53 6.51
C LEU A 353 18.91 -22.67 7.21
N ALA A 354 17.59 -22.79 6.99
CA ALA A 354 16.81 -23.90 7.47
C ALA A 354 17.24 -25.22 6.80
N GLU A 355 17.40 -25.22 5.48
CA GLU A 355 17.87 -26.36 4.69
C GLU A 355 19.28 -26.79 5.15
N ARG A 356 20.19 -25.85 5.30
CA ARG A 356 21.54 -26.13 5.85
C ARG A 356 21.48 -26.78 7.23
N THR A 357 20.66 -26.24 8.13
CA THR A 357 20.50 -26.78 9.49
C THR A 357 19.94 -28.21 9.46
N HIS A 358 18.98 -28.46 8.58
CA HIS A 358 18.41 -29.79 8.39
C HIS A 358 19.44 -30.80 7.89
N LEU A 359 20.21 -30.46 6.85
CA LEU A 359 21.28 -31.29 6.32
C LEU A 359 22.38 -31.57 7.37
N ALA A 360 22.74 -30.55 8.17
CA ALA A 360 23.73 -30.73 9.24
C ALA A 360 23.25 -31.73 10.31
N ARG A 361 21.97 -31.67 10.70
CA ARG A 361 21.38 -32.61 11.66
C ARG A 361 21.32 -34.05 11.13
N GLN A 362 21.15 -34.22 9.83
CA GLN A 362 21.19 -35.55 9.20
C GLN A 362 22.60 -36.08 8.95
N GLY A 363 23.64 -35.28 9.22
CA GLY A 363 25.03 -35.64 8.87
C GLY A 363 25.26 -35.63 7.34
N ALA A 364 24.36 -35.04 6.56
CA ALA A 364 24.40 -34.99 5.11
C ALA A 364 25.08 -33.73 4.55
N LEU A 365 25.49 -32.80 5.41
CA LEU A 365 26.14 -31.55 5.02
C LEU A 365 27.62 -31.78 4.69
N ASN A 366 27.89 -32.26 3.49
CA ASN A 366 29.23 -32.41 2.93
C ASN A 366 29.65 -31.18 2.10
N ASP A 367 30.90 -31.17 1.60
CA ASP A 367 31.40 -30.04 0.80
C ASP A 367 30.65 -29.85 -0.52
N GLU A 368 30.14 -30.91 -1.13
CA GLU A 368 29.33 -30.85 -2.34
C GLU A 368 28.01 -30.13 -2.07
N ARG A 369 27.30 -30.51 -0.98
CA ARG A 369 26.04 -29.84 -0.57
C ARG A 369 26.27 -28.38 -0.18
N ARG A 370 27.37 -28.06 0.49
CA ARG A 370 27.75 -26.67 0.80
C ARG A 370 27.95 -25.85 -0.49
N ALA A 371 28.67 -26.43 -1.46
CA ALA A 371 28.86 -25.77 -2.76
C ALA A 371 27.55 -25.56 -3.51
N GLU A 372 26.63 -26.54 -3.47
CA GLU A 372 25.29 -26.43 -4.06
C GLU A 372 24.46 -25.29 -3.42
N LEU A 373 24.40 -25.22 -2.09
CA LEU A 373 23.70 -24.14 -1.40
C LEU A 373 24.32 -22.77 -1.69
N SER A 374 25.65 -22.69 -1.75
CA SER A 374 26.35 -21.45 -2.14
C SER A 374 26.02 -21.03 -3.57
N ALA A 375 26.06 -21.95 -4.53
CA ALA A 375 25.74 -21.67 -5.94
C ALA A 375 24.30 -21.20 -6.11
N LYS A 376 23.34 -21.83 -5.42
CA LYS A 376 21.94 -21.39 -5.38
C LYS A 376 21.81 -19.96 -4.85
N THR A 377 22.59 -19.61 -3.84
CA THR A 377 22.60 -18.26 -3.27
C THR A 377 23.21 -17.23 -4.21
N GLU A 378 24.30 -17.58 -4.93
CA GLU A 378 24.90 -16.73 -5.96
C GLU A 378 23.96 -16.50 -7.14
N GLN A 379 23.17 -17.50 -7.52
CA GLN A 379 22.14 -17.36 -8.56
C GLN A 379 21.06 -16.37 -8.15
N GLU A 380 20.58 -16.41 -6.90
CA GLU A 380 19.60 -15.43 -6.40
C GLU A 380 20.21 -14.03 -6.28
N ALA A 381 21.49 -13.89 -5.93
CA ALA A 381 22.19 -12.61 -5.93
C ALA A 381 22.20 -11.97 -7.33
N ASN A 382 22.54 -12.76 -8.36
CA ASN A 382 22.52 -12.29 -9.73
C ASN A 382 21.12 -11.89 -10.19
N SER A 383 20.10 -12.71 -9.88
CA SER A 383 18.70 -12.40 -10.17
C SER A 383 18.22 -11.10 -9.50
N ALA A 384 18.66 -10.84 -8.25
CA ALA A 384 18.34 -9.60 -7.54
C ALA A 384 19.01 -8.38 -8.20
N SER A 385 20.27 -8.52 -8.63
CA SER A 385 21.00 -7.47 -9.35
C SER A 385 20.34 -7.12 -10.68
N ASP A 386 19.94 -8.13 -11.47
CA ASP A 386 19.23 -7.93 -12.73
C ASP A 386 17.90 -7.23 -12.51
N LYS A 387 17.15 -7.60 -11.48
CA LYS A 387 15.89 -6.94 -11.12
C LYS A 387 16.10 -5.48 -10.71
N MET A 388 17.20 -5.15 -10.02
CA MET A 388 17.53 -3.76 -9.70
C MET A 388 17.84 -2.93 -10.96
N ILE A 389 18.54 -3.49 -11.93
CA ILE A 389 18.80 -2.84 -13.21
C ILE A 389 17.48 -2.59 -13.96
N MET A 390 16.60 -3.59 -13.99
CA MET A 390 15.28 -3.46 -14.61
C MET A 390 14.43 -2.38 -13.91
N LEU A 391 14.42 -2.36 -12.59
CA LEU A 391 13.70 -1.37 -11.79
C LEU A 391 14.19 0.06 -12.09
N GLN A 392 15.51 0.26 -12.19
CA GLN A 392 16.10 1.54 -12.56
C GLN A 392 15.67 1.98 -13.96
N ARG A 393 15.72 1.09 -14.93
CA ARG A 393 15.27 1.36 -16.31
C ARG A 393 13.80 1.75 -16.33
N THR A 394 12.94 0.96 -15.70
CA THR A 394 11.50 1.24 -15.62
C THR A 394 11.22 2.59 -14.98
N TYR A 395 11.92 2.91 -13.88
CA TYR A 395 11.78 4.20 -13.20
C TYR A 395 12.12 5.38 -14.09
N ILE A 396 13.22 5.31 -14.83
CA ILE A 396 13.67 6.37 -15.74
C ILE A 396 12.71 6.51 -16.93
N HIS A 397 12.25 5.40 -17.52
CA HIS A 397 11.37 5.42 -18.71
C HIS A 397 9.91 5.77 -18.38
N SER A 398 9.46 5.61 -17.13
CA SER A 398 8.09 5.95 -16.74
C SER A 398 7.80 7.45 -16.74
N ARG A 399 8.78 8.30 -17.05
CA ARG A 399 8.63 9.74 -17.05
C ARG A 399 8.45 10.28 -18.47
N PRO A 400 7.53 11.24 -18.65
CA PRO A 400 7.39 11.89 -19.94
C PRO A 400 8.73 12.58 -20.28
N ALA A 401 9.27 12.24 -21.43
CA ALA A 401 10.41 12.93 -22.02
C ALA A 401 9.98 14.34 -22.40
N SER A 402 10.08 15.27 -21.47
CA SER A 402 10.19 16.67 -21.85
C SER A 402 11.65 16.89 -22.27
N ASP A 403 11.89 17.09 -23.53
CA ASP A 403 13.21 17.19 -24.18
C ASP A 403 14.13 18.30 -23.65
N THR A 404 13.74 19.01 -22.59
CA THR A 404 14.38 20.26 -22.21
C THR A 404 15.00 20.31 -20.82
N ASP A 405 14.78 19.32 -19.93
CA ASP A 405 15.28 19.43 -18.56
C ASP A 405 16.24 18.33 -18.13
N THR A 406 17.49 18.42 -18.63
CA THR A 406 18.61 17.56 -18.21
C THR A 406 18.91 17.67 -16.71
N ALA A 407 18.58 18.78 -16.06
CA ALA A 407 18.76 18.98 -14.62
C ALA A 407 17.75 18.15 -13.81
N GLN A 408 16.50 18.11 -14.26
CA GLN A 408 15.46 17.30 -13.64
C GLN A 408 15.76 15.80 -13.76
N LEU A 409 16.22 15.35 -14.94
CA LEU A 409 16.62 13.96 -15.15
C LEU A 409 17.78 13.55 -14.23
N ARG A 410 18.78 14.40 -14.07
CA ARG A 410 19.90 14.17 -13.13
C ARG A 410 19.40 14.06 -11.69
N SER A 411 18.56 14.99 -11.25
CA SER A 411 17.96 14.94 -9.90
C SER A 411 17.20 13.65 -9.63
N GLU A 412 16.50 13.11 -10.63
CA GLU A 412 15.77 11.84 -10.48
C GLU A 412 16.70 10.63 -10.49
N GLN A 413 17.76 10.66 -11.28
CA GLN A 413 18.79 9.63 -11.26
C GLN A 413 19.52 9.61 -9.91
N GLU A 414 19.86 10.78 -9.35
CA GLU A 414 20.45 10.89 -8.02
C GLU A 414 19.49 10.41 -6.93
N TRP A 415 18.22 10.80 -7.03
CA TRP A 415 17.20 10.31 -6.10
C TRP A 415 17.12 8.77 -6.12
N PHE A 416 17.05 8.15 -7.30
CA PHE A 416 16.99 6.69 -7.43
C PHE A 416 18.27 6.03 -6.90
N ALA A 417 19.44 6.57 -7.21
CA ALA A 417 20.71 6.06 -6.72
C ALA A 417 20.72 6.00 -5.19
N THR A 418 20.42 7.11 -4.53
CA THR A 418 20.45 7.22 -3.07
C THR A 418 19.34 6.40 -2.38
N ASN A 419 18.13 6.43 -2.95
CA ASN A 419 16.97 5.85 -2.25
C ASN A 419 16.68 4.39 -2.62
N CYS A 420 17.12 3.93 -3.76
CA CYS A 420 16.84 2.60 -4.26
C CYS A 420 18.10 1.76 -4.50
N ARG A 421 19.06 2.28 -5.28
CA ARG A 421 20.22 1.51 -5.71
C ARG A 421 21.15 1.15 -4.54
N GLU A 422 21.49 2.10 -3.67
CA GLU A 422 22.32 1.82 -2.49
C GLU A 422 21.75 0.70 -1.61
N LYS A 423 20.42 0.59 -1.56
CA LYS A 423 19.73 -0.47 -0.82
C LYS A 423 19.79 -1.81 -1.55
N GLY A 424 19.58 -1.80 -2.85
CA GLY A 424 19.75 -2.99 -3.69
C GLY A 424 21.17 -3.54 -3.62
N ASP A 425 22.19 -2.67 -3.65
CA ASP A 425 23.58 -3.04 -3.52
C ASP A 425 23.89 -3.64 -2.13
N LYS A 426 23.24 -3.16 -1.06
CA LYS A 426 23.34 -3.80 0.27
C LYS A 426 22.74 -5.19 0.29
N PHE A 427 21.60 -5.40 -0.38
CA PHE A 427 21.01 -6.74 -0.48
C PHE A 427 21.88 -7.68 -1.29
N ALA A 428 22.51 -7.23 -2.37
CA ALA A 428 23.47 -8.04 -3.12
C ALA A 428 24.65 -8.48 -2.23
N LYS A 429 25.22 -7.57 -1.44
CA LYS A 429 26.29 -7.89 -0.47
C LYS A 429 25.83 -8.89 0.60
N GLU A 430 24.57 -8.84 1.04
CA GLU A 430 24.04 -9.84 1.96
C GLU A 430 23.98 -11.24 1.34
N TYR A 431 23.56 -11.35 0.07
CA TYR A 431 23.60 -12.62 -0.64
C TYR A 431 25.04 -13.15 -0.78
N GLU A 432 26.01 -12.28 -1.09
CA GLU A 432 27.43 -12.64 -1.18
C GLU A 432 27.97 -13.14 0.19
N ALA A 433 27.63 -12.42 1.26
CA ALA A 433 28.01 -12.82 2.62
C ALA A 433 27.39 -14.15 3.02
N LEU A 434 26.12 -14.38 2.66
CA LEU A 434 25.41 -15.63 2.89
C LEU A 434 26.04 -16.79 2.10
N ALA A 435 26.34 -16.59 0.82
CA ALA A 435 27.00 -17.59 -0.02
C ALA A 435 28.37 -17.99 0.54
N THR A 436 29.15 -17.00 1.01
CA THR A 436 30.46 -17.23 1.66
C THR A 436 30.31 -18.03 2.95
N HIS A 437 29.31 -17.69 3.79
CA HIS A 437 29.03 -18.44 5.01
C HIS A 437 28.64 -19.89 4.72
N LEU A 438 27.80 -20.13 3.72
CA LEU A 438 27.36 -21.47 3.32
C LEU A 438 28.52 -22.33 2.85
N ARG A 439 29.52 -21.75 2.17
CA ARG A 439 30.71 -22.44 1.65
C ARG A 439 31.77 -22.68 2.73
N THR A 440 32.06 -21.71 3.59
CA THR A 440 33.26 -21.69 4.44
C THR A 440 33.02 -21.82 5.95
N GLU A 441 31.78 -21.92 6.40
CA GLU A 441 31.39 -21.87 7.83
C GLU A 441 31.84 -20.59 8.58
N ARG A 442 32.31 -19.59 7.88
CA ARG A 442 32.56 -18.28 8.51
C ARG A 442 31.26 -17.72 9.08
N GLY A 443 31.38 -17.07 10.25
CA GLY A 443 30.22 -16.46 10.90
C GLY A 443 29.45 -15.57 9.91
N TYR A 444 28.14 -15.79 9.79
CA TYR A 444 27.25 -14.94 9.04
C TYR A 444 26.68 -13.87 9.98
N GLU A 445 27.06 -12.64 9.73
CA GLU A 445 26.44 -11.50 10.39
C GLU A 445 25.46 -10.85 9.42
N PRO A 446 24.15 -11.09 9.58
CA PRO A 446 23.14 -10.39 8.80
C PRO A 446 23.19 -8.89 9.11
N LEU A 447 22.70 -8.04 8.20
CA LEU A 447 22.52 -6.61 8.48
C LEU A 447 21.94 -6.42 9.88
N SER A 448 22.61 -5.63 10.69
CA SER A 448 22.14 -5.31 12.03
C SER A 448 20.75 -4.68 11.99
N LEU A 449 20.00 -4.80 13.08
CA LEU A 449 18.68 -4.17 13.19
C LEU A 449 18.78 -2.66 12.91
N GLN A 450 19.87 -2.03 13.33
CA GLN A 450 20.15 -0.62 13.09
C GLN A 450 20.32 -0.33 11.60
N GLU A 451 21.09 -1.13 10.87
CA GLU A 451 21.25 -0.97 9.41
C GLU A 451 19.93 -1.24 8.68
N LYS A 452 19.13 -2.23 9.11
CA LYS A 452 17.79 -2.47 8.59
C LYS A 452 16.86 -1.29 8.87
N GLN A 453 16.91 -0.72 10.07
CA GLN A 453 16.16 0.48 10.44
C GLN A 453 16.66 1.72 9.70
N ASP A 454 17.94 1.86 9.45
CA ASP A 454 18.50 2.98 8.69
C ASP A 454 18.11 2.90 7.21
N ILE A 455 17.97 1.69 6.67
CA ILE A 455 17.33 1.46 5.38
C ILE A 455 15.88 1.96 5.42
N VAL A 456 15.14 1.74 6.50
CA VAL A 456 13.76 2.20 6.71
C VAL A 456 13.70 3.68 7.06
N LYS A 457 14.58 4.19 7.91
CA LYS A 457 14.68 5.62 8.29
C LYS A 457 15.02 6.53 7.11
N ALA A 458 15.75 6.03 6.12
CA ALA A 458 15.93 6.75 4.86
C ALA A 458 14.63 6.89 4.06
N PHE A 459 13.61 6.09 4.37
CA PHE A 459 12.21 6.32 3.99
C PHE A 459 11.51 7.35 4.89
N ASN A 460 12.25 8.10 5.73
CA ASN A 460 11.69 8.99 6.72
C ASN A 460 10.91 10.12 6.02
N TYR A 461 9.61 9.91 5.93
CA TYR A 461 8.57 10.75 5.35
C TYR A 461 8.63 12.20 5.85
N ARG A 462 9.22 12.45 7.03
CA ARG A 462 9.33 13.77 7.66
C ARG A 462 10.09 14.81 6.83
N LYS A 463 11.06 14.42 5.99
CA LYS A 463 11.83 15.38 5.19
C LYS A 463 11.13 15.84 3.90
N PHE A 464 10.14 15.08 3.41
CA PHE A 464 9.46 15.37 2.16
C PHE A 464 8.09 16.06 2.32
N PHE A 465 7.43 15.88 3.46
CA PHE A 465 6.08 16.38 3.72
C PHE A 465 5.94 17.90 3.88
N PRO A 466 6.85 18.64 4.56
CA PRO A 466 6.65 20.08 4.75
C PRO A 466 6.75 20.90 3.45
N VAL A 467 7.44 20.37 2.43
CA VAL A 467 7.75 21.14 1.22
C VAL A 467 6.66 20.99 0.16
N LEU A 468 6.07 19.81 0.00
CA LEU A 468 5.05 19.57 -1.02
C LEU A 468 3.68 20.13 -0.64
N ILE A 469 3.25 19.97 0.61
CA ILE A 469 1.98 20.56 1.08
C ILE A 469 2.04 22.09 1.06
N ARG A 470 3.20 22.71 1.34
CA ARG A 470 3.34 24.18 1.28
C ARG A 470 3.52 24.75 -0.13
N LYS A 471 3.99 23.99 -1.12
CA LYS A 471 4.20 24.48 -2.49
C LYS A 471 3.05 24.24 -3.44
N GLU A 472 2.25 23.18 -3.23
CA GLU A 472 1.11 22.89 -4.10
C GLU A 472 -0.19 23.56 -3.63
N TYR A 473 -0.22 24.08 -2.37
CA TYR A 473 -1.40 24.71 -1.77
C TYR A 473 -1.16 26.20 -1.38
N ARG A 474 -0.08 26.84 -1.85
CA ARG A 474 0.06 28.28 -1.91
C ARG A 474 -0.08 28.75 -3.36
#